data_0033f8c19b2da77d4ad6010cb5f53dc2
#
_entry.id   0033f8c19b2da77d4ad6010cb5f53dc2
#
_cell.length_a   1.000
_cell.length_b   1.000
_cell.length_c   1.000
_cell.angle_alpha   90.00
_cell.angle_beta   90.00
_cell.angle_gamma   90.00
#
_symmetry.space_group_name_H-M   'P 1'
#
loop_
_entity.id
_entity.type
_entity.pdbx_description
1 polymer ?
#
loop_
_entity_poly.entity_id
_entity_poly.type
_entity_poly.pdbx_seq_one_letter_code
_entity_poly.pdbx_strand_id
1 'polypeptide(L)'
;MNYLPIFIDIKKKPCLVVGGGDIAYRKITLLLKANAQITCIDRLACDNVKALASEGKITLIEKNFETADVNTQVLIISATDDSQLNAQVSQLAHETNIPVNVVDSPDLCSFIMPSIVDRSPIVIAISSAGKAPVLARLIRAKLESTIPHAYGKLAELAGNFRDQVKAKFNNIEDRRYFWERVFSGIVAEKVFSGKVDEAKADMQKQLDESSDTEVGEVYLVGGGPGDPDLLTFKALRLMQQADVILYDRLVSEGVMELVRRDAELIYVGKERDNHSVPQDGINQLLVDLAKKGRRVCRLKGGDPFIFGRGGEEIETLAENGIPFQVVPGITAASGCSTYSGIPLTHRDYSQSCRFVTGHLKDGSMNLPWNELAVEQQTIVFYMALKGAQHLSDKLIEHGMRSDMPVALVEKGTTPDHKVWTTTLGELSTVVATQPIKAPTLIIVGEVVKLREKLNWFDTSN
;
A
#
# COMPACT_ATOMS: atom_id res chain seq x y z
N MET A 1 4.11 -8.72 14.32
CA MET A 1 3.38 -7.65 15.07
C MET A 1 3.39 -8.03 16.55
N ASN A 2 3.89 -7.16 17.44
CA ASN A 2 3.98 -7.47 18.88
C ASN A 2 2.72 -7.04 19.66
N TYR A 3 1.93 -6.12 19.12
CA TYR A 3 0.70 -5.63 19.71
C TYR A 3 -0.41 -5.63 18.68
N LEU A 4 -1.59 -6.14 19.07
CA LEU A 4 -2.79 -6.08 18.25
C LEU A 4 -3.48 -4.72 18.45
N PRO A 5 -3.67 -3.89 17.40
CA PRO A 5 -4.41 -2.65 17.54
C PRO A 5 -5.92 -2.94 17.68
N ILE A 6 -6.48 -2.50 18.81
CA ILE A 6 -7.92 -2.59 19.10
C ILE A 6 -8.42 -1.26 19.64
N PHE A 7 -9.72 -0.98 19.48
CA PHE A 7 -10.43 0.12 20.11
C PHE A 7 -11.34 -0.45 21.20
N ILE A 8 -11.16 0.03 22.44
CA ILE A 8 -11.97 -0.43 23.59
C ILE A 8 -13.07 0.58 23.83
N ASP A 9 -14.30 0.11 23.90
CA ASP A 9 -15.43 0.93 24.36
C ASP A 9 -15.38 1.07 25.89
N ILE A 10 -15.05 2.28 26.34
CA ILE A 10 -15.01 2.65 27.77
C ILE A 10 -16.07 3.69 28.14
N LYS A 11 -16.99 3.99 27.22
CA LYS A 11 -18.04 4.98 27.46
C LYS A 11 -18.91 4.60 28.64
N LYS A 12 -18.97 5.46 29.65
CA LYS A 12 -19.68 5.26 30.92
C LYS A 12 -19.25 4.00 31.69
N LYS A 13 -18.05 3.50 31.44
CA LYS A 13 -17.49 2.36 32.18
C LYS A 13 -16.45 2.81 33.21
N PRO A 14 -16.32 2.11 34.34
CA PRO A 14 -15.40 2.47 35.40
C PRO A 14 -13.96 2.26 34.98
N CYS A 15 -13.14 3.29 35.10
CA CYS A 15 -11.70 3.28 34.84
C CYS A 15 -10.97 3.82 36.07
N LEU A 16 -9.91 3.14 36.47
CA LEU A 16 -9.09 3.53 37.62
C LEU A 16 -7.80 4.21 37.14
N VAL A 17 -7.46 5.32 37.81
CA VAL A 17 -6.15 5.95 37.67
C VAL A 17 -5.51 6.00 39.07
N VAL A 18 -4.36 5.35 39.23
CA VAL A 18 -3.56 5.35 40.44
C VAL A 18 -2.42 6.36 40.25
N GLY A 19 -2.37 7.37 41.13
CA GLY A 19 -1.52 8.56 40.99
C GLY A 19 -2.32 9.79 40.56
N GLY A 20 -1.99 10.95 41.12
CA GLY A 20 -2.71 12.22 40.94
C GLY A 20 -1.83 13.36 40.43
N GLY A 21 -0.63 13.08 39.90
CA GLY A 21 0.29 14.10 39.37
C GLY A 21 -0.08 14.57 37.96
N ASP A 22 0.78 15.41 37.36
CA ASP A 22 0.57 15.96 36.01
C ASP A 22 0.48 14.89 34.92
N ILE A 23 1.17 13.76 35.05
CA ILE A 23 1.10 12.64 34.13
C ILE A 23 -0.28 11.98 34.23
N ALA A 24 -0.75 11.73 35.44
CA ALA A 24 -2.09 11.20 35.70
C ALA A 24 -3.16 12.13 35.12
N TYR A 25 -3.04 13.45 35.32
CA TYR A 25 -3.94 14.44 34.74
C TYR A 25 -4.08 14.31 33.21
N ARG A 26 -2.96 14.15 32.48
CA ARG A 26 -2.98 13.94 31.01
C ARG A 26 -3.71 12.66 30.64
N LYS A 27 -3.53 11.56 31.40
CA LYS A 27 -4.22 10.29 31.15
C LYS A 27 -5.71 10.40 31.46
N ILE A 28 -6.07 11.03 32.57
CA ILE A 28 -7.46 11.34 32.95
C ILE A 28 -8.15 12.14 31.85
N THR A 29 -7.51 13.20 31.36
CA THR A 29 -8.07 14.05 30.29
C THR A 29 -8.34 13.25 29.02
N LEU A 30 -7.49 12.26 28.69
CA LEU A 30 -7.70 11.39 27.53
C LEU A 30 -8.88 10.44 27.74
N LEU A 31 -9.00 9.83 28.94
CA LEU A 31 -10.14 8.96 29.29
C LEU A 31 -11.46 9.73 29.32
N LEU A 32 -11.45 10.99 29.77
CA LEU A 32 -12.63 11.87 29.73
C LEU A 32 -13.12 12.15 28.32
N LYS A 33 -12.23 12.29 27.33
CA LYS A 33 -12.63 12.40 25.92
C LYS A 33 -13.39 11.19 25.42
N ALA A 34 -13.10 10.01 25.96
CA ALA A 34 -13.82 8.78 25.67
C ALA A 34 -15.06 8.57 26.56
N ASN A 35 -15.44 9.58 27.38
CA ASN A 35 -16.60 9.56 28.29
C ASN A 35 -16.52 8.42 29.32
N ALA A 36 -15.34 8.04 29.80
CA ALA A 36 -15.17 7.06 30.88
C ALA A 36 -15.66 7.62 32.24
N GLN A 37 -16.05 6.74 33.15
CA GLN A 37 -16.26 7.06 34.56
C GLN A 37 -14.94 6.83 35.30
N ILE A 38 -14.30 7.91 35.71
CA ILE A 38 -12.93 7.85 36.22
C ILE A 38 -12.92 7.97 37.75
N THR A 39 -12.27 7.01 38.40
CA THR A 39 -11.85 7.10 39.79
C THR A 39 -10.35 7.31 39.80
N CYS A 40 -9.89 8.39 40.45
CA CYS A 40 -8.49 8.68 40.70
C CYS A 40 -8.18 8.45 42.15
N ILE A 41 -7.10 7.70 42.43
CA ILE A 41 -6.64 7.43 43.80
C ILE A 41 -5.23 7.97 43.95
N ASP A 42 -5.07 8.90 44.88
CA ASP A 42 -3.77 9.43 45.30
C ASP A 42 -3.92 10.06 46.69
N ARG A 43 -2.84 10.09 47.48
CA ARG A 43 -2.78 10.78 48.79
C ARG A 43 -2.69 12.30 48.63
N LEU A 44 -2.05 12.75 47.53
CA LEU A 44 -1.80 14.16 47.26
C LEU A 44 -1.90 14.48 45.77
N ALA A 45 -3.11 14.67 45.30
CA ALA A 45 -3.33 15.02 43.91
C ALA A 45 -2.92 16.47 43.59
N CYS A 46 -2.47 16.72 42.36
CA CYS A 46 -2.19 18.05 41.87
C CYS A 46 -3.47 18.89 41.68
N ASP A 47 -3.31 20.21 41.63
CA ASP A 47 -4.45 21.15 41.54
C ASP A 47 -5.33 20.90 40.33
N ASN A 48 -4.76 20.49 39.16
CA ASN A 48 -5.52 20.17 37.96
C ASN A 48 -6.45 18.96 38.14
N VAL A 49 -6.00 17.93 38.86
CA VAL A 49 -6.84 16.74 39.17
C VAL A 49 -7.93 17.10 40.17
N LYS A 50 -7.60 17.90 41.21
CA LYS A 50 -8.57 18.43 42.18
C LYS A 50 -9.63 19.28 41.52
N ALA A 51 -9.25 20.11 40.57
CA ALA A 51 -10.20 20.92 39.77
C ALA A 51 -11.20 20.03 39.02
N LEU A 52 -10.74 18.97 38.32
CA LEU A 52 -11.63 18.04 37.66
C LEU A 52 -12.59 17.32 38.61
N ALA A 53 -12.14 17.01 39.83
CA ALA A 53 -13.01 16.40 40.82
C ALA A 53 -14.05 17.41 41.36
N SER A 54 -13.65 18.67 41.61
CA SER A 54 -14.58 19.73 42.05
C SER A 54 -15.63 20.06 41.00
N GLU A 55 -15.28 19.92 39.71
CA GLU A 55 -16.21 20.05 38.61
C GLU A 55 -17.14 18.82 38.41
N GLY A 56 -16.97 17.77 39.21
CA GLY A 56 -17.75 16.53 39.10
C GLY A 56 -17.41 15.68 37.89
N LYS A 57 -16.29 15.92 37.23
CA LYS A 57 -15.88 15.17 36.02
C LYS A 57 -15.25 13.82 36.36
N ILE A 58 -14.66 13.70 37.55
CA ILE A 58 -14.03 12.46 38.07
C ILE A 58 -14.37 12.29 39.55
N THR A 59 -14.17 11.09 40.09
CA THR A 59 -14.15 10.82 41.50
C THR A 59 -12.71 10.79 41.99
N LEU A 60 -12.30 11.71 42.87
CA LEU A 60 -11.00 11.69 43.50
C LEU A 60 -11.15 11.10 44.91
N ILE A 61 -10.31 10.10 45.23
CA ILE A 61 -10.26 9.49 46.55
C ILE A 61 -8.85 9.68 47.13
N GLU A 62 -8.73 10.56 48.11
CA GLU A 62 -7.45 10.87 48.78
C GLU A 62 -7.11 9.80 49.82
N LYS A 63 -6.59 8.66 49.35
CA LYS A 63 -6.14 7.52 50.21
C LYS A 63 -4.97 6.80 49.57
N ASN A 64 -4.40 5.82 50.29
CA ASN A 64 -3.51 4.82 49.68
C ASN A 64 -4.32 3.87 48.82
N PHE A 65 -3.69 3.37 47.75
CA PHE A 65 -4.26 2.31 46.92
C PHE A 65 -4.41 1.01 47.76
N GLU A 66 -5.53 0.33 47.57
CA GLU A 66 -5.86 -0.96 48.17
C GLU A 66 -6.27 -1.98 47.14
N THR A 67 -6.07 -3.26 47.44
CA THR A 67 -6.42 -4.37 46.50
C THR A 67 -7.88 -4.32 46.02
N ALA A 68 -8.81 -3.87 46.86
CA ALA A 68 -10.22 -3.76 46.55
C ALA A 68 -10.52 -2.70 45.46
N ASP A 69 -9.62 -1.74 45.25
CA ASP A 69 -9.83 -0.65 44.30
C ASP A 69 -9.84 -1.10 42.82
N VAL A 70 -9.25 -2.27 42.54
CA VAL A 70 -9.29 -2.84 41.16
C VAL A 70 -10.61 -3.50 40.81
N ASN A 71 -11.45 -3.80 41.81
CA ASN A 71 -12.73 -4.49 41.55
C ASN A 71 -13.65 -3.65 40.67
N THR A 72 -14.30 -4.29 39.73
CA THR A 72 -15.25 -3.68 38.78
C THR A 72 -14.67 -2.75 37.73
N GLN A 73 -13.36 -2.53 37.72
CA GLN A 73 -12.73 -1.67 36.72
C GLN A 73 -12.62 -2.37 35.35
N VAL A 74 -12.75 -1.61 34.25
CA VAL A 74 -12.56 -2.14 32.90
C VAL A 74 -11.19 -1.76 32.31
N LEU A 75 -10.50 -0.82 32.93
CA LEU A 75 -9.18 -0.36 32.52
C LEU A 75 -8.48 0.34 33.69
N ILE A 76 -7.19 0.09 33.85
CA ILE A 76 -6.37 0.69 34.91
C ILE A 76 -5.18 1.41 34.30
N ILE A 77 -4.89 2.61 34.83
CA ILE A 77 -3.65 3.34 34.53
C ILE A 77 -2.93 3.61 35.85
N SER A 78 -1.68 3.16 35.94
CA SER A 78 -0.79 3.51 37.06
C SER A 78 0.19 4.58 36.60
N ALA A 79 0.15 5.74 37.26
CA ALA A 79 0.94 6.92 36.93
C ALA A 79 1.57 7.51 38.22
N THR A 80 2.24 6.66 39.01
CA THR A 80 2.95 7.02 40.21
C THR A 80 4.46 6.90 40.06
N ASP A 81 5.23 7.56 40.92
CA ASP A 81 6.69 7.45 40.97
C ASP A 81 7.14 6.26 41.88
N ASP A 82 6.18 5.61 42.54
CA ASP A 82 6.44 4.45 43.39
C ASP A 82 6.45 3.16 42.58
N SER A 83 7.62 2.63 42.31
CA SER A 83 7.82 1.41 41.52
C SER A 83 7.21 0.15 42.17
N GLN A 84 7.15 0.09 43.50
CA GLN A 84 6.56 -1.05 44.22
C GLN A 84 5.04 -1.02 44.10
N LEU A 85 4.44 0.15 44.26
CA LEU A 85 3.01 0.35 44.00
C LEU A 85 2.64 0.04 42.54
N ASN A 86 3.44 0.52 41.59
CA ASN A 86 3.25 0.24 40.17
C ASN A 86 3.26 -1.27 39.87
N ALA A 87 4.20 -2.01 40.45
CA ALA A 87 4.29 -3.47 40.32
C ALA A 87 3.07 -4.17 40.94
N GLN A 88 2.63 -3.73 42.14
CA GLN A 88 1.43 -4.26 42.81
C GLN A 88 0.17 -4.02 41.97
N VAL A 89 -0.05 -2.82 41.47
CA VAL A 89 -1.20 -2.49 40.62
C VAL A 89 -1.20 -3.36 39.34
N SER A 90 -0.04 -3.52 38.70
CA SER A 90 0.11 -4.35 37.52
C SER A 90 -0.21 -5.82 37.81
N GLN A 91 0.32 -6.38 38.89
CA GLN A 91 0.07 -7.77 39.28
C GLN A 91 -1.43 -8.02 39.51
N LEU A 92 -2.09 -7.18 40.32
CA LEU A 92 -3.51 -7.30 40.59
C LEU A 92 -4.37 -7.18 39.30
N ALA A 93 -4.00 -6.25 38.43
CA ALA A 93 -4.69 -6.11 37.15
C ALA A 93 -4.57 -7.37 36.26
N HIS A 94 -3.38 -7.98 36.21
CA HIS A 94 -3.18 -9.23 35.48
C HIS A 94 -3.95 -10.41 36.11
N GLU A 95 -3.96 -10.53 37.44
CA GLU A 95 -4.73 -11.57 38.16
C GLU A 95 -6.24 -11.45 37.93
N THR A 96 -6.73 -10.23 37.75
CA THR A 96 -8.15 -9.95 37.49
C THR A 96 -8.49 -9.83 35.98
N ASN A 97 -7.52 -10.03 35.09
CA ASN A 97 -7.65 -9.85 33.63
C ASN A 97 -8.14 -8.46 33.21
N ILE A 98 -7.76 -7.42 33.93
CA ILE A 98 -8.09 -6.04 33.61
C ILE A 98 -6.91 -5.41 32.83
N PRO A 99 -7.16 -4.80 31.64
CA PRO A 99 -6.13 -4.10 30.91
C PRO A 99 -5.44 -3.02 31.78
N VAL A 100 -4.10 -3.05 31.85
CA VAL A 100 -3.30 -2.12 32.64
C VAL A 100 -2.22 -1.46 31.81
N ASN A 101 -2.05 -0.15 32.02
CA ASN A 101 -0.92 0.62 31.54
C ASN A 101 -0.18 1.25 32.72
N VAL A 102 1.08 0.90 32.90
CA VAL A 102 1.98 1.51 33.88
C VAL A 102 2.88 2.48 33.14
N VAL A 103 2.82 3.75 33.50
CA VAL A 103 3.58 4.81 32.81
C VAL A 103 5.07 4.54 32.96
N ASP A 104 5.80 4.68 31.83
CA ASP A 104 7.25 4.48 31.68
C ASP A 104 7.77 3.09 32.09
N SER A 105 6.86 2.10 32.25
CA SER A 105 7.21 0.73 32.61
C SER A 105 6.57 -0.29 31.65
N PRO A 106 7.10 -0.47 30.43
CA PRO A 106 6.50 -1.33 29.41
C PRO A 106 6.29 -2.78 29.84
N ASP A 107 7.20 -3.33 30.64
CA ASP A 107 7.14 -4.73 31.10
C ASP A 107 5.99 -4.99 32.10
N LEU A 108 5.45 -3.93 32.71
CA LEU A 108 4.30 -4.01 33.60
C LEU A 108 2.96 -3.75 32.88
N CYS A 109 2.98 -3.50 31.58
CA CYS A 109 1.81 -3.13 30.80
C CYS A 109 1.20 -4.33 30.05
N SER A 110 -0.13 -4.48 30.09
CA SER A 110 -0.85 -5.36 29.18
C SER A 110 -1.26 -4.65 27.87
N PHE A 111 -1.26 -3.33 27.84
CA PHE A 111 -1.48 -2.51 26.62
C PHE A 111 -0.64 -1.25 26.64
N ILE A 112 -0.44 -0.66 25.47
CA ILE A 112 0.28 0.60 25.31
C ILE A 112 -0.66 1.72 24.85
N MET A 113 -0.37 2.95 25.27
CA MET A 113 -1.10 4.14 24.85
C MET A 113 -0.49 4.67 23.56
N PRO A 114 -1.24 4.70 22.43
CA PRO A 114 -0.74 5.18 21.14
C PRO A 114 -0.71 6.71 21.06
N SER A 115 -0.03 7.25 20.05
CA SER A 115 -0.26 8.62 19.58
C SER A 115 -1.58 8.65 18.81
N ILE A 116 -2.46 9.60 19.11
CA ILE A 116 -3.84 9.63 18.59
C ILE A 116 -4.02 10.86 17.71
N VAL A 117 -4.61 10.66 16.53
CA VAL A 117 -5.23 11.70 15.68
C VAL A 117 -6.74 11.55 15.84
N ASP A 118 -7.36 12.51 16.50
CA ASP A 118 -8.79 12.50 16.78
C ASP A 118 -9.55 13.37 15.77
N ARG A 119 -10.37 12.73 14.98
CA ARG A 119 -11.33 13.34 14.02
C ARG A 119 -12.71 12.70 14.23
N SER A 120 -13.07 12.53 15.50
CA SER A 120 -14.29 11.78 15.87
C SER A 120 -15.45 12.02 14.93
N PRO A 121 -16.12 10.95 14.48
CA PRO A 121 -15.99 9.55 14.91
C PRO A 121 -14.80 8.80 14.29
N ILE A 122 -13.99 9.41 13.42
CA ILE A 122 -12.76 8.81 12.88
C ILE A 122 -11.61 9.01 13.89
N VAL A 123 -10.98 7.92 14.30
CA VAL A 123 -9.83 7.92 15.22
C VAL A 123 -8.68 7.12 14.60
N ILE A 124 -7.47 7.67 14.61
CA ILE A 124 -6.27 7.00 14.11
C ILE A 124 -5.29 6.86 15.27
N ALA A 125 -4.84 5.64 15.51
CA ALA A 125 -3.89 5.31 16.56
C ALA A 125 -2.56 4.86 15.95
N ILE A 126 -1.44 5.43 16.42
CA ILE A 126 -0.10 5.19 15.90
C ILE A 126 0.79 4.72 17.04
N SER A 127 1.46 3.60 16.86
CA SER A 127 2.41 3.07 17.83
C SER A 127 3.69 2.58 17.14
N SER A 128 4.82 2.80 17.80
CA SER A 128 6.11 2.21 17.46
C SER A 128 6.48 1.04 18.41
N ALA A 129 5.52 0.53 19.19
CA ALA A 129 5.75 -0.47 20.23
C ALA A 129 6.85 -0.05 21.23
N GLY A 130 6.92 1.25 21.57
CA GLY A 130 7.93 1.81 22.47
C GLY A 130 9.32 2.05 21.84
N LYS A 131 9.59 1.53 20.64
CA LYS A 131 10.94 1.59 20.04
C LYS A 131 11.35 2.98 19.53
N ALA A 132 10.40 3.77 19.02
CA ALA A 132 10.69 5.08 18.42
C ALA A 132 9.55 6.10 18.67
N PRO A 133 9.39 6.62 19.91
CA PRO A 133 8.31 7.57 20.25
C PRO A 133 8.34 8.85 19.40
N VAL A 134 9.55 9.34 19.05
CA VAL A 134 9.73 10.51 18.20
C VAL A 134 9.19 10.27 16.79
N LEU A 135 9.46 9.09 16.23
CA LEU A 135 8.93 8.72 14.90
C LEU A 135 7.40 8.65 14.92
N ALA A 136 6.81 8.03 15.92
CA ALA A 136 5.34 7.99 16.09
C ALA A 136 4.74 9.41 16.17
N ARG A 137 5.41 10.34 16.85
CA ARG A 137 5.01 11.76 16.92
C ARG A 137 5.11 12.46 15.56
N LEU A 138 6.18 12.21 14.78
CA LEU A 138 6.35 12.79 13.45
C LEU A 138 5.28 12.27 12.47
N ILE A 139 4.98 10.97 12.51
CA ILE A 139 3.89 10.38 11.70
C ILE A 139 2.55 10.98 12.10
N ARG A 140 2.29 11.15 13.41
CA ARG A 140 1.10 11.85 13.89
C ARG A 140 1.00 13.26 13.30
N ALA A 141 2.05 14.08 13.38
CA ALA A 141 2.04 15.43 12.85
C ALA A 141 1.75 15.47 11.34
N LYS A 142 2.30 14.52 10.57
CA LYS A 142 2.01 14.37 9.15
C LYS A 142 0.54 14.03 8.89
N LEU A 143 -0.05 13.12 9.66
CA LEU A 143 -1.47 12.77 9.54
C LEU A 143 -2.39 13.91 9.97
N GLU A 144 -2.04 14.67 11.02
CA GLU A 144 -2.76 15.87 11.46
C GLU A 144 -2.87 16.92 10.35
N SER A 145 -1.84 17.08 9.52
CA SER A 145 -1.85 18.01 8.38
C SER A 145 -2.60 17.47 7.16
N THR A 146 -2.64 16.15 6.98
CA THR A 146 -3.24 15.50 5.79
C THR A 146 -4.73 15.22 5.98
N ILE A 147 -5.17 14.97 7.23
CA ILE A 147 -6.55 14.59 7.57
C ILE A 147 -7.19 15.70 8.40
N PRO A 148 -7.88 16.67 7.76
CA PRO A 148 -8.53 17.78 8.46
C PRO A 148 -9.75 17.32 9.29
N HIS A 149 -10.16 18.15 10.25
CA HIS A 149 -11.32 17.88 11.13
C HIS A 149 -12.64 17.63 10.37
N ALA A 150 -12.75 18.15 9.15
CA ALA A 150 -13.92 17.96 8.31
C ALA A 150 -14.23 16.49 7.96
N TYR A 151 -13.24 15.59 8.03
CA TYR A 151 -13.50 14.14 7.86
C TYR A 151 -14.43 13.58 8.95
N GLY A 152 -14.34 14.09 10.18
CA GLY A 152 -15.30 13.72 11.23
C GLY A 152 -16.72 14.09 10.87
N LYS A 153 -16.93 15.33 10.40
CA LYS A 153 -18.26 15.80 9.94
C LYS A 153 -18.78 14.98 8.75
N LEU A 154 -17.90 14.60 7.83
CA LEU A 154 -18.26 13.74 6.70
C LEU A 154 -18.70 12.34 7.16
N ALA A 155 -18.01 11.78 8.14
CA ALA A 155 -18.38 10.50 8.73
C ALA A 155 -19.69 10.56 9.52
N GLU A 156 -19.95 11.62 10.25
CA GLU A 156 -21.24 11.86 10.93
C GLU A 156 -22.39 11.98 9.91
N LEU A 157 -22.18 12.75 8.84
CA LEU A 157 -23.15 12.85 7.74
C LEU A 157 -23.46 11.48 7.15
N ALA A 158 -22.44 10.70 6.84
CA ALA A 158 -22.60 9.35 6.32
C ALA A 158 -23.35 8.42 7.28
N GLY A 159 -23.04 8.52 8.58
CA GLY A 159 -23.73 7.79 9.63
C GLY A 159 -25.25 8.03 9.63
N ASN A 160 -25.66 9.29 9.46
CA ASN A 160 -27.07 9.67 9.42
C ASN A 160 -27.85 9.13 8.21
N PHE A 161 -27.15 8.82 7.11
CA PHE A 161 -27.78 8.26 5.90
C PHE A 161 -27.63 6.75 5.77
N ARG A 162 -26.91 6.09 6.69
CA ARG A 162 -26.53 4.67 6.59
C ARG A 162 -27.74 3.75 6.38
N ASP A 163 -28.80 3.97 7.14
CA ASP A 163 -30.00 3.13 7.07
C ASP A 163 -30.79 3.37 5.77
N GLN A 164 -30.85 4.61 5.29
CA GLN A 164 -31.48 4.94 4.01
C GLN A 164 -30.75 4.31 2.84
N VAL A 165 -29.40 4.40 2.83
CA VAL A 165 -28.55 3.75 1.81
C VAL A 165 -28.73 2.21 1.88
N LYS A 166 -28.78 1.64 3.08
CA LYS A 166 -29.03 0.20 3.26
C LYS A 166 -30.41 -0.23 2.75
N ALA A 167 -31.42 0.61 2.90
CA ALA A 167 -32.76 0.35 2.40
C ALA A 167 -32.88 0.50 0.87
N LYS A 168 -32.12 1.45 0.28
CA LYS A 168 -32.15 1.72 -1.17
C LYS A 168 -31.44 0.63 -1.96
N PHE A 169 -30.26 0.19 -1.52
CA PHE A 169 -29.42 -0.76 -2.24
C PHE A 169 -29.42 -2.13 -1.55
N ASN A 170 -29.80 -3.16 -2.28
CA ASN A 170 -29.88 -4.53 -1.74
C ASN A 170 -28.53 -5.21 -1.61
N ASN A 171 -27.58 -4.93 -2.50
CA ASN A 171 -26.25 -5.55 -2.47
C ASN A 171 -25.20 -4.65 -1.80
N ILE A 172 -24.10 -5.26 -1.36
CA ILE A 172 -23.03 -4.56 -0.65
C ILE A 172 -22.19 -3.69 -1.63
N GLU A 173 -22.09 -4.11 -2.88
CA GLU A 173 -21.28 -3.44 -3.90
C GLU A 173 -21.88 -2.08 -4.27
N ASP A 174 -23.18 -2.00 -4.53
CA ASP A 174 -23.87 -0.74 -4.86
C ASP A 174 -23.81 0.24 -3.68
N ARG A 175 -23.94 -0.26 -2.43
CA ARG A 175 -23.74 0.57 -1.23
C ARG A 175 -22.34 1.16 -1.18
N ARG A 176 -21.33 0.35 -1.49
CA ARG A 176 -19.93 0.79 -1.52
C ARG A 176 -19.71 1.84 -2.60
N TYR A 177 -20.20 1.63 -3.84
CA TYR A 177 -20.08 2.59 -4.94
C TYR A 177 -20.74 3.92 -4.61
N PHE A 178 -21.92 3.88 -3.99
CA PHE A 178 -22.58 5.07 -3.50
C PHE A 178 -21.69 5.83 -2.52
N TRP A 179 -21.16 5.17 -1.50
CA TRP A 179 -20.31 5.79 -0.48
C TRP A 179 -19.00 6.33 -1.06
N GLU A 180 -18.35 5.62 -1.94
CA GLU A 180 -17.11 6.07 -2.58
C GLU A 180 -17.34 7.33 -3.42
N ARG A 181 -18.44 7.41 -4.15
CA ARG A 181 -18.85 8.60 -4.90
C ARG A 181 -19.12 9.78 -3.95
N VAL A 182 -19.82 9.55 -2.84
CA VAL A 182 -20.07 10.55 -1.81
C VAL A 182 -18.77 11.08 -1.21
N PHE A 183 -17.84 10.18 -0.85
CA PHE A 183 -16.60 10.54 -0.15
C PHE A 183 -15.52 11.15 -1.05
N SER A 184 -15.62 10.97 -2.37
CA SER A 184 -14.67 11.53 -3.34
C SER A 184 -15.28 12.63 -4.24
N GLY A 185 -16.57 12.96 -4.05
CA GLY A 185 -17.33 13.87 -4.90
C GLY A 185 -17.73 15.18 -4.25
N ILE A 186 -18.71 15.84 -4.87
CA ILE A 186 -19.18 17.18 -4.48
C ILE A 186 -19.69 17.26 -3.02
N VAL A 187 -20.23 16.16 -2.49
CA VAL A 187 -20.72 16.09 -1.10
C VAL A 187 -19.56 16.29 -0.13
N ALA A 188 -18.44 15.55 -0.34
CA ALA A 188 -17.24 15.70 0.49
C ALA A 188 -16.65 17.11 0.39
N GLU A 189 -16.54 17.67 -0.83
CA GLU A 189 -16.05 19.03 -1.06
C GLU A 189 -16.89 20.09 -0.33
N LYS A 190 -18.21 19.95 -0.32
CA LYS A 190 -19.11 20.84 0.43
C LYS A 190 -18.90 20.71 1.95
N VAL A 191 -18.73 19.51 2.47
CA VAL A 191 -18.41 19.31 3.89
C VAL A 191 -17.05 19.94 4.24
N PHE A 192 -16.03 19.76 3.41
CA PHE A 192 -14.70 20.34 3.62
C PHE A 192 -14.69 21.86 3.56
N SER A 193 -15.58 22.45 2.75
CA SER A 193 -15.81 23.91 2.70
C SER A 193 -16.76 24.44 3.77
N GLY A 194 -17.24 23.59 4.69
CA GLY A 194 -18.12 23.97 5.81
C GLY A 194 -19.61 24.07 5.46
N LYS A 195 -20.02 23.72 4.23
CA LYS A 195 -21.40 23.79 3.73
C LYS A 195 -22.17 22.49 3.98
N VAL A 196 -22.31 22.11 5.25
CA VAL A 196 -22.86 20.81 5.64
C VAL A 196 -24.32 20.62 5.21
N ASP A 197 -25.15 21.64 5.29
CA ASP A 197 -26.57 21.56 4.91
C ASP A 197 -26.75 21.38 3.40
N GLU A 198 -25.91 22.05 2.58
CA GLU A 198 -25.90 21.84 1.14
C GLU A 198 -25.40 20.44 0.80
N ALA A 199 -24.37 19.96 1.50
CA ALA A 199 -23.84 18.59 1.34
C ALA A 199 -24.92 17.54 1.64
N LYS A 200 -25.73 17.78 2.69
CA LYS A 200 -26.86 16.89 3.05
C LYS A 200 -27.93 16.86 1.95
N ALA A 201 -28.26 18.00 1.38
CA ALA A 201 -29.22 18.08 0.27
C ALA A 201 -28.72 17.35 -0.98
N ASP A 202 -27.44 17.56 -1.35
CA ASP A 202 -26.85 16.86 -2.49
C ASP A 202 -26.77 15.35 -2.27
N MET A 203 -26.47 14.92 -1.05
CA MET A 203 -26.43 13.50 -0.70
C MET A 203 -27.81 12.86 -0.84
N GLN A 204 -28.87 13.52 -0.36
CA GLN A 204 -30.25 13.04 -0.53
C GLN A 204 -30.60 12.95 -2.02
N LYS A 205 -30.27 13.98 -2.81
CA LYS A 205 -30.49 14.00 -4.24
C LYS A 205 -29.76 12.85 -4.94
N GLN A 206 -28.48 12.62 -4.63
CA GLN A 206 -27.71 11.49 -5.18
C GLN A 206 -28.32 10.14 -4.81
N LEU A 207 -28.84 9.99 -3.59
CA LEU A 207 -29.48 8.76 -3.16
C LEU A 207 -30.79 8.52 -3.92
N ASP A 208 -31.61 9.57 -4.12
CA ASP A 208 -32.89 9.49 -4.83
C ASP A 208 -32.70 9.16 -6.34
N GLU A 209 -31.70 9.76 -6.96
CA GLU A 209 -31.38 9.60 -8.39
C GLU A 209 -30.57 8.34 -8.73
N SER A 210 -30.03 7.63 -7.73
CA SER A 210 -29.25 6.41 -7.96
C SER A 210 -30.09 5.26 -8.49
N SER A 211 -29.66 4.67 -9.61
CA SER A 211 -30.24 3.47 -10.23
C SER A 211 -29.31 2.26 -10.10
N ASP A 212 -29.87 1.05 -10.10
CA ASP A 212 -29.21 -0.22 -9.75
C ASP A 212 -28.27 -0.80 -10.82
N THR A 213 -27.92 -0.12 -11.93
CA THR A 213 -27.05 -0.73 -12.95
C THR A 213 -26.29 0.32 -13.73
N GLU A 214 -25.08 0.62 -13.33
CA GLU A 214 -24.06 1.20 -14.22
C GLU A 214 -23.14 0.07 -14.70
N VAL A 215 -22.80 0.08 -16.02
CA VAL A 215 -21.76 -0.79 -16.57
C VAL A 215 -20.45 -0.46 -15.81
N GLY A 216 -19.73 -1.50 -15.41
CA GLY A 216 -18.45 -1.33 -14.72
C GLY A 216 -17.38 -0.74 -15.65
N GLU A 217 -16.21 -0.54 -15.11
CA GLU A 217 -15.06 0.07 -15.80
C GLU A 217 -13.84 -0.84 -15.67
N VAL A 218 -12.96 -0.83 -16.66
CA VAL A 218 -11.70 -1.59 -16.64
C VAL A 218 -10.51 -0.62 -16.55
N TYR A 219 -9.62 -0.87 -15.60
CA TYR A 219 -8.35 -0.16 -15.43
C TYR A 219 -7.21 -1.07 -15.88
N LEU A 220 -6.56 -0.72 -16.99
CA LEU A 220 -5.34 -1.38 -17.42
C LEU A 220 -4.14 -0.67 -16.78
N VAL A 221 -3.54 -1.30 -15.78
CA VAL A 221 -2.58 -0.66 -14.87
C VAL A 221 -1.19 -1.27 -14.99
N GLY A 222 -0.18 -0.45 -15.21
CA GLY A 222 1.22 -0.82 -15.11
C GLY A 222 1.68 -0.86 -13.65
N GLY A 223 2.08 -2.04 -13.19
CA GLY A 223 2.58 -2.30 -11.84
C GLY A 223 4.07 -2.03 -11.65
N GLY A 224 4.76 -1.50 -12.67
CA GLY A 224 6.20 -1.23 -12.59
C GLY A 224 7.07 -2.50 -12.64
N PRO A 225 8.40 -2.34 -12.50
CA PRO A 225 9.36 -3.43 -12.68
C PRO A 225 9.54 -4.34 -11.46
N GLY A 226 8.98 -3.99 -10.29
CA GLY A 226 9.06 -4.82 -9.09
C GLY A 226 9.00 -4.05 -7.76
N ASP A 227 9.69 -2.92 -7.64
CA ASP A 227 9.66 -2.04 -6.48
C ASP A 227 8.28 -1.34 -6.38
N PRO A 228 7.52 -1.52 -5.29
CA PRO A 228 6.22 -0.86 -5.12
C PRO A 228 6.29 0.66 -5.07
N ASP A 229 7.42 1.25 -4.66
CA ASP A 229 7.61 2.71 -4.65
C ASP A 229 7.69 3.31 -6.06
N LEU A 230 7.82 2.48 -7.09
CA LEU A 230 7.78 2.87 -8.50
C LEU A 230 6.38 2.87 -9.11
N LEU A 231 5.35 2.58 -8.32
CA LEU A 231 3.96 2.76 -8.74
C LEU A 231 3.63 4.23 -8.95
N THR A 232 2.86 4.53 -9.98
CA THR A 232 2.28 5.86 -10.10
C THR A 232 1.16 6.04 -9.07
N PHE A 233 0.97 7.27 -8.56
CA PHE A 233 -0.15 7.57 -7.66
C PHE A 233 -1.52 7.20 -8.26
N LYS A 234 -1.67 7.32 -9.58
CA LYS A 234 -2.89 6.92 -10.27
C LYS A 234 -3.07 5.40 -10.25
N ALA A 235 -2.00 4.64 -10.46
CA ALA A 235 -2.03 3.18 -10.37
C ALA A 235 -2.49 2.73 -8.98
N LEU A 236 -1.84 3.23 -7.92
CA LEU A 236 -2.19 2.91 -6.54
C LEU A 236 -3.66 3.23 -6.23
N ARG A 237 -4.14 4.42 -6.62
CA ARG A 237 -5.53 4.82 -6.39
C ARG A 237 -6.53 3.89 -7.09
N LEU A 238 -6.30 3.52 -8.36
CA LEU A 238 -7.22 2.66 -9.09
C LEU A 238 -7.17 1.21 -8.60
N MET A 239 -6.01 0.72 -8.19
CA MET A 239 -5.88 -0.58 -7.51
C MET A 239 -6.69 -0.64 -6.21
N GLN A 240 -6.71 0.45 -5.43
CA GLN A 240 -7.48 0.57 -4.21
C GLN A 240 -9.00 0.74 -4.44
N GLN A 241 -9.42 1.15 -5.63
CA GLN A 241 -10.82 1.31 -6.01
C GLN A 241 -11.41 0.07 -6.71
N ALA A 242 -10.57 -0.78 -7.28
CA ALA A 242 -11.03 -1.94 -8.05
C ALA A 242 -11.69 -3.01 -7.17
N ASP A 243 -12.70 -3.67 -7.71
CA ASP A 243 -13.43 -4.77 -7.06
C ASP A 243 -12.81 -6.12 -7.36
N VAL A 244 -12.19 -6.20 -8.55
CA VAL A 244 -11.52 -7.39 -9.05
C VAL A 244 -10.15 -6.99 -9.58
N ILE A 245 -9.13 -7.74 -9.21
CA ILE A 245 -7.77 -7.59 -9.70
C ILE A 245 -7.41 -8.82 -10.53
N LEU A 246 -7.23 -8.63 -11.84
CA LEU A 246 -6.66 -9.65 -12.71
C LEU A 246 -5.15 -9.41 -12.82
N TYR A 247 -4.33 -10.35 -12.39
CA TYR A 247 -2.89 -10.18 -12.34
C TYR A 247 -2.13 -11.41 -12.84
N ASP A 248 -0.86 -11.23 -13.19
CA ASP A 248 0.02 -12.29 -13.65
C ASP A 248 1.32 -12.36 -12.82
N ARG A 249 2.17 -13.34 -13.13
CA ARG A 249 3.42 -13.64 -12.41
C ARG A 249 4.43 -12.49 -12.36
N LEU A 250 4.34 -11.51 -13.24
CA LEU A 250 5.33 -10.41 -13.31
C LEU A 250 5.02 -9.28 -12.32
N VAL A 251 3.85 -9.30 -11.69
CA VAL A 251 3.52 -8.37 -10.60
C VAL A 251 4.20 -8.87 -9.32
N SER A 252 4.98 -8.02 -8.67
CA SER A 252 5.69 -8.37 -7.43
C SER A 252 4.75 -8.51 -6.23
N GLU A 253 5.17 -9.28 -5.21
CA GLU A 253 4.43 -9.42 -3.96
C GLU A 253 4.22 -8.06 -3.27
N GLY A 254 5.25 -7.20 -3.23
CA GLY A 254 5.12 -5.86 -2.63
C GLY A 254 4.08 -4.98 -3.32
N VAL A 255 3.91 -5.10 -4.63
CA VAL A 255 2.82 -4.41 -5.36
C VAL A 255 1.46 -5.05 -5.03
N MET A 256 1.38 -6.36 -4.93
CA MET A 256 0.14 -7.06 -4.54
C MET A 256 -0.30 -6.75 -3.12
N GLU A 257 0.59 -6.48 -2.19
CA GLU A 257 0.26 -6.04 -0.82
C GLU A 257 -0.45 -4.68 -0.76
N LEU A 258 -0.27 -3.85 -1.80
CA LEU A 258 -0.93 -2.55 -1.94
C LEU A 258 -2.34 -2.62 -2.55
N VAL A 259 -2.76 -3.79 -3.00
CA VAL A 259 -4.12 -4.03 -3.50
C VAL A 259 -5.11 -3.96 -2.33
N ARG A 260 -6.33 -3.51 -2.62
CA ARG A 260 -7.41 -3.49 -1.63
C ARG A 260 -7.67 -4.90 -1.07
N ARG A 261 -7.70 -5.03 0.26
CA ARG A 261 -7.76 -6.34 0.95
C ARG A 261 -9.01 -7.18 0.66
N ASP A 262 -10.12 -6.54 0.34
CA ASP A 262 -11.40 -7.18 0.04
C ASP A 262 -11.68 -7.29 -1.47
N ALA A 263 -10.70 -6.95 -2.33
CA ALA A 263 -10.83 -7.18 -3.76
C ALA A 263 -10.71 -8.68 -4.09
N GLU A 264 -11.49 -9.11 -5.06
CA GLU A 264 -11.36 -10.45 -5.63
C GLU A 264 -10.08 -10.54 -6.47
N LEU A 265 -9.22 -11.53 -6.19
CA LEU A 265 -7.96 -11.72 -6.88
C LEU A 265 -8.09 -12.88 -7.88
N ILE A 266 -7.88 -12.59 -9.17
CA ILE A 266 -7.90 -13.59 -10.24
C ILE A 266 -6.53 -13.66 -10.90
N TYR A 267 -5.84 -14.78 -10.72
CA TYR A 267 -4.58 -15.04 -11.39
C TYR A 267 -4.81 -15.50 -12.83
N VAL A 268 -4.23 -14.79 -13.81
CA VAL A 268 -4.37 -15.08 -15.24
C VAL A 268 -3.03 -15.44 -15.90
N GLY A 269 -1.98 -15.62 -15.12
CA GLY A 269 -0.65 -16.01 -15.62
C GLY A 269 -0.57 -17.49 -16.01
N LYS A 270 0.52 -17.86 -16.69
CA LYS A 270 0.82 -19.26 -17.00
C LYS A 270 1.40 -19.97 -15.77
N GLU A 271 0.72 -20.99 -15.26
CA GLU A 271 1.26 -21.95 -14.33
C GLU A 271 1.87 -23.14 -15.08
N ARG A 272 2.90 -23.79 -14.48
CA ARG A 272 3.64 -24.90 -15.13
C ARG A 272 2.77 -26.11 -15.45
N ASP A 273 1.69 -26.33 -14.69
CA ASP A 273 0.88 -27.56 -14.71
C ASP A 273 -0.63 -27.33 -14.93
N ASN A 274 -1.08 -26.08 -15.11
CA ASN A 274 -2.49 -25.76 -15.37
C ASN A 274 -2.66 -25.04 -16.73
N HIS A 275 -3.78 -25.29 -17.39
CA HIS A 275 -4.12 -24.65 -18.64
C HIS A 275 -4.09 -23.11 -18.49
N SER A 276 -3.10 -22.47 -19.13
CA SER A 276 -3.04 -21.01 -19.20
C SER A 276 -4.30 -20.48 -19.86
N VAL A 277 -4.93 -19.49 -19.25
CA VAL A 277 -6.04 -18.78 -19.91
C VAL A 277 -5.48 -18.14 -21.20
N PRO A 278 -6.01 -18.49 -22.39
CA PRO A 278 -5.60 -17.84 -23.65
C PRO A 278 -5.84 -16.33 -23.55
N GLN A 279 -5.12 -15.52 -24.34
CA GLN A 279 -5.31 -14.07 -24.30
C GLN A 279 -6.76 -13.67 -24.59
N ASP A 280 -7.39 -14.32 -25.54
CA ASP A 280 -8.81 -14.08 -25.88
C ASP A 280 -9.73 -14.38 -24.67
N GLY A 281 -9.39 -15.38 -23.86
CA GLY A 281 -10.10 -15.69 -22.63
C GLY A 281 -9.92 -14.61 -21.54
N ILE A 282 -8.72 -14.01 -21.45
CA ILE A 282 -8.48 -12.88 -20.55
C ILE A 282 -9.29 -11.67 -21.02
N ASN A 283 -9.28 -11.37 -22.32
CA ASN A 283 -10.02 -10.25 -22.89
C ASN A 283 -11.52 -10.41 -22.63
N GLN A 284 -12.06 -11.59 -22.86
CA GLN A 284 -13.48 -11.88 -22.61
C GLN A 284 -13.83 -11.78 -21.13
N LEU A 285 -12.97 -12.27 -20.23
CA LEU A 285 -13.18 -12.18 -18.78
C LEU A 285 -13.26 -10.73 -18.29
N LEU A 286 -12.42 -9.83 -18.85
CA LEU A 286 -12.48 -8.39 -18.55
C LEU A 286 -13.84 -7.81 -18.95
N VAL A 287 -14.34 -8.14 -20.14
CA VAL A 287 -15.65 -7.71 -20.66
C VAL A 287 -16.78 -8.23 -19.78
N ASP A 288 -16.76 -9.52 -19.41
CA ASP A 288 -17.83 -10.17 -18.66
C ASP A 288 -17.95 -9.59 -17.23
N LEU A 289 -16.82 -9.33 -16.60
CA LEU A 289 -16.79 -8.72 -15.28
C LEU A 289 -17.29 -7.26 -15.30
N ALA A 290 -16.87 -6.48 -16.30
CA ALA A 290 -17.34 -5.10 -16.44
C ALA A 290 -18.84 -5.04 -16.78
N LYS A 291 -19.37 -5.94 -17.61
CA LYS A 291 -20.82 -6.04 -17.89
C LYS A 291 -21.65 -6.37 -16.64
N LYS A 292 -21.03 -6.98 -15.63
CA LYS A 292 -21.65 -7.23 -14.31
C LYS A 292 -21.57 -6.01 -13.37
N GLY A 293 -21.16 -4.84 -13.87
CA GLY A 293 -21.03 -3.63 -13.06
C GLY A 293 -19.74 -3.55 -12.22
N ARG A 294 -18.77 -4.50 -12.41
CA ARG A 294 -17.53 -4.54 -11.58
C ARG A 294 -16.49 -3.55 -12.12
N ARG A 295 -15.76 -2.91 -11.21
CA ARG A 295 -14.54 -2.16 -11.55
C ARG A 295 -13.36 -3.13 -11.53
N VAL A 296 -12.81 -3.38 -12.69
CA VAL A 296 -11.79 -4.41 -12.89
C VAL A 296 -10.43 -3.76 -13.10
N CYS A 297 -9.45 -4.07 -12.27
CA CYS A 297 -8.07 -3.69 -12.49
C CYS A 297 -7.32 -4.86 -13.15
N ARG A 298 -6.91 -4.70 -14.39
CA ARG A 298 -5.93 -5.57 -15.03
C ARG A 298 -4.54 -5.05 -14.69
N LEU A 299 -3.90 -5.66 -13.70
CA LEU A 299 -2.58 -5.29 -13.20
C LEU A 299 -1.49 -6.08 -13.93
N LYS A 300 -0.54 -5.39 -14.54
CA LYS A 300 0.51 -5.95 -15.40
C LYS A 300 1.89 -5.50 -14.91
N GLY A 301 2.86 -6.40 -14.85
CA GLY A 301 4.25 -6.02 -14.57
C GLY A 301 4.80 -5.07 -15.64
N GLY A 302 5.60 -4.08 -15.23
CA GLY A 302 6.13 -3.05 -16.11
C GLY A 302 5.09 -2.06 -16.61
N ASP A 303 5.07 -1.81 -17.91
CA ASP A 303 4.11 -0.95 -18.62
C ASP A 303 3.19 -1.81 -19.50
N PRO A 304 1.86 -1.56 -19.50
CA PRO A 304 0.91 -2.38 -20.26
C PRO A 304 1.13 -2.35 -21.77
N PHE A 305 1.66 -1.26 -22.30
CA PHE A 305 1.85 -1.05 -23.76
C PHE A 305 3.26 -1.39 -24.24
N ILE A 306 4.20 -1.73 -23.33
CA ILE A 306 5.55 -2.16 -23.69
C ILE A 306 5.65 -3.69 -23.55
N PHE A 307 5.47 -4.42 -24.65
CA PHE A 307 5.44 -5.90 -24.73
C PHE A 307 4.47 -6.57 -23.76
N GLY A 308 3.47 -5.82 -23.30
CA GLY A 308 2.45 -6.28 -22.35
C GLY A 308 1.15 -6.75 -23.00
N ARG A 309 0.98 -6.68 -24.30
CA ARG A 309 -0.25 -7.00 -25.05
C ARG A 309 -1.47 -6.17 -24.62
N GLY A 310 -1.25 -5.04 -23.94
CA GLY A 310 -2.33 -4.18 -23.45
C GLY A 310 -3.21 -3.61 -24.58
N GLY A 311 -2.65 -3.42 -25.78
CA GLY A 311 -3.42 -3.00 -26.96
C GLY A 311 -4.56 -3.96 -27.29
N GLU A 312 -4.28 -5.28 -27.33
CA GLU A 312 -5.26 -6.32 -27.62
C GLU A 312 -6.40 -6.37 -26.56
N GLU A 313 -6.06 -6.14 -25.28
CA GLU A 313 -7.04 -6.08 -24.19
C GLU A 313 -7.97 -4.86 -24.37
N ILE A 314 -7.43 -3.69 -24.71
CA ILE A 314 -8.19 -2.45 -24.88
C ILE A 314 -9.07 -2.48 -26.15
N GLU A 315 -8.57 -3.03 -27.27
CA GLU A 315 -9.36 -3.20 -28.50
C GLU A 315 -10.63 -3.98 -28.22
N THR A 316 -10.53 -5.11 -27.51
CA THR A 316 -11.70 -5.94 -27.14
C THR A 316 -12.68 -5.19 -26.25
N LEU A 317 -12.19 -4.38 -25.27
CA LEU A 317 -13.06 -3.57 -24.41
C LEU A 317 -13.80 -2.50 -25.22
N ALA A 318 -13.10 -1.79 -26.11
CA ALA A 318 -13.67 -0.76 -26.97
C ALA A 318 -14.76 -1.32 -27.88
N GLU A 319 -14.52 -2.47 -28.53
CA GLU A 319 -15.49 -3.18 -29.36
C GLU A 319 -16.77 -3.57 -28.61
N ASN A 320 -16.66 -3.83 -27.31
CA ASN A 320 -17.78 -4.18 -26.44
C ASN A 320 -18.41 -2.98 -25.72
N GLY A 321 -17.96 -1.74 -25.99
CA GLY A 321 -18.48 -0.52 -25.38
C GLY A 321 -18.20 -0.42 -23.86
N ILE A 322 -17.17 -1.10 -23.36
CA ILE A 322 -16.78 -1.07 -21.95
C ILE A 322 -15.91 0.17 -21.68
N PRO A 323 -16.25 1.03 -20.72
CA PRO A 323 -15.39 2.12 -20.31
C PRO A 323 -14.05 1.60 -19.76
N PHE A 324 -12.96 2.26 -20.12
CA PHE A 324 -11.64 1.87 -19.63
C PHE A 324 -10.70 3.05 -19.43
N GLN A 325 -9.70 2.86 -18.59
CA GLN A 325 -8.57 3.77 -18.41
C GLN A 325 -7.26 2.99 -18.52
N VAL A 326 -6.25 3.60 -19.16
CA VAL A 326 -4.90 3.05 -19.19
C VAL A 326 -3.99 3.89 -18.32
N VAL A 327 -3.24 3.22 -17.46
CA VAL A 327 -2.28 3.85 -16.55
C VAL A 327 -0.89 3.30 -16.88
N PRO A 328 0.02 4.15 -17.38
CA PRO A 328 1.38 3.72 -17.65
C PRO A 328 2.11 3.30 -16.36
N GLY A 329 3.05 2.39 -16.50
CA GLY A 329 3.98 2.00 -15.44
C GLY A 329 5.42 2.21 -15.86
N ILE A 330 6.34 2.16 -14.90
CA ILE A 330 7.78 2.14 -15.22
C ILE A 330 8.07 0.82 -15.93
N THR A 331 8.43 0.90 -17.22
CA THR A 331 8.79 -0.30 -17.98
C THR A 331 10.05 -0.96 -17.42
N ALA A 332 10.16 -2.27 -17.56
CA ALA A 332 11.31 -3.01 -17.06
C ALA A 332 12.67 -2.48 -17.59
N ALA A 333 12.73 -2.02 -18.86
CA ALA A 333 13.95 -1.42 -19.40
C ALA A 333 14.41 -0.22 -18.57
N SER A 334 13.52 0.70 -18.23
CA SER A 334 13.86 1.89 -17.44
C SER A 334 14.19 1.54 -15.99
N GLY A 335 13.36 0.74 -15.33
CA GLY A 335 13.57 0.39 -13.92
C GLY A 335 14.83 -0.45 -13.71
N CYS A 336 15.00 -1.54 -14.47
CA CYS A 336 16.15 -2.43 -14.36
C CYS A 336 17.48 -1.68 -14.66
N SER A 337 17.52 -0.86 -15.72
CA SER A 337 18.72 -0.11 -16.08
C SER A 337 19.09 0.90 -15.00
N THR A 338 18.14 1.66 -14.50
CA THR A 338 18.37 2.66 -13.45
C THR A 338 18.91 2.02 -12.17
N TYR A 339 18.28 0.94 -11.69
CA TYR A 339 18.72 0.23 -10.49
C TYR A 339 20.02 -0.55 -10.68
N SER A 340 20.40 -0.80 -11.92
CA SER A 340 21.70 -1.40 -12.25
C SER A 340 22.84 -0.38 -12.43
N GLY A 341 22.55 0.93 -12.34
CA GLY A 341 23.54 1.98 -12.65
C GLY A 341 23.94 2.01 -14.13
N ILE A 342 23.03 1.61 -15.05
CA ILE A 342 23.27 1.59 -16.48
C ILE A 342 22.30 2.57 -17.15
N PRO A 343 22.72 3.81 -17.49
CA PRO A 343 21.86 4.75 -18.19
C PRO A 343 21.61 4.24 -19.63
N LEU A 344 20.33 4.19 -20.05
CA LEU A 344 19.97 3.70 -21.39
C LEU A 344 20.48 4.62 -22.52
N THR A 345 20.70 5.89 -22.22
CA THR A 345 21.27 6.87 -23.13
C THR A 345 22.39 7.64 -22.44
N HIS A 346 23.43 8.00 -23.19
CA HIS A 346 24.53 8.80 -22.68
C HIS A 346 25.16 9.55 -23.86
N ARG A 347 25.54 10.83 -23.65
CA ARG A 347 26.07 11.69 -24.70
C ARG A 347 27.25 11.06 -25.45
N ASP A 348 28.13 10.36 -24.72
CA ASP A 348 29.39 9.84 -25.29
C ASP A 348 29.28 8.35 -25.69
N TYR A 349 28.30 7.60 -25.16
CA TYR A 349 28.22 6.14 -25.35
C TYR A 349 27.01 5.68 -26.17
N SER A 350 25.87 6.38 -26.06
CA SER A 350 24.65 5.92 -26.70
C SER A 350 23.64 7.05 -26.90
N GLN A 351 23.34 7.38 -28.14
CA GLN A 351 22.42 8.46 -28.51
C GLN A 351 21.01 7.94 -28.83
N SER A 352 20.84 6.63 -28.90
CA SER A 352 19.56 5.98 -29.14
C SER A 352 19.39 4.74 -28.27
N CYS A 353 18.13 4.41 -27.95
CA CYS A 353 17.79 3.18 -27.24
C CYS A 353 16.66 2.45 -27.97
N ARG A 354 16.84 1.16 -28.22
CA ARG A 354 15.82 0.30 -28.80
C ARG A 354 15.34 -0.75 -27.81
N PHE A 355 14.03 -0.91 -27.69
CA PHE A 355 13.40 -2.01 -26.98
C PHE A 355 12.99 -3.08 -27.99
N VAL A 356 13.43 -4.29 -27.77
CA VAL A 356 13.24 -5.40 -28.70
C VAL A 356 12.71 -6.61 -27.92
N THR A 357 11.74 -7.33 -28.50
CA THR A 357 11.33 -8.63 -27.95
C THR A 357 12.14 -9.75 -28.58
N GLY A 358 12.70 -10.63 -27.75
CA GLY A 358 13.38 -11.84 -28.19
C GLY A 358 12.43 -12.99 -28.54
N HIS A 359 11.13 -12.76 -28.58
CA HIS A 359 10.14 -13.81 -28.84
C HIS A 359 9.01 -13.26 -29.71
N LEU A 360 8.91 -13.70 -30.94
CA LEU A 360 7.82 -13.35 -31.83
C LEU A 360 6.63 -14.31 -31.65
N LYS A 361 5.48 -14.00 -32.27
CA LYS A 361 4.22 -14.77 -32.16
C LYS A 361 4.38 -16.24 -32.62
N ASP A 362 5.24 -16.48 -33.57
CA ASP A 362 5.58 -17.80 -34.12
C ASP A 362 6.67 -18.53 -33.34
N GLY A 363 7.17 -17.92 -32.25
CA GLY A 363 8.27 -18.47 -31.45
C GLY A 363 9.66 -18.22 -32.03
N SER A 364 9.77 -17.57 -33.19
CA SER A 364 11.04 -17.19 -33.81
C SER A 364 11.64 -15.92 -33.21
N MET A 365 12.90 -15.65 -33.53
CA MET A 365 13.60 -14.40 -33.25
C MET A 365 14.08 -13.80 -34.58
N ASN A 366 13.15 -13.56 -35.50
CA ASN A 366 13.47 -12.91 -36.77
C ASN A 366 13.39 -11.40 -36.61
N LEU A 367 14.53 -10.76 -36.38
CA LEU A 367 14.69 -9.33 -36.10
C LEU A 367 15.48 -8.64 -37.22
N PRO A 368 15.34 -7.32 -37.39
CA PRO A 368 16.12 -6.55 -38.35
C PRO A 368 17.58 -6.37 -37.87
N TRP A 369 18.35 -7.44 -37.92
CA TRP A 369 19.68 -7.51 -37.33
C TRP A 369 20.64 -6.45 -37.83
N ASN A 370 20.60 -6.11 -39.14
CA ASN A 370 21.42 -5.02 -39.71
C ASN A 370 21.15 -3.66 -39.04
N GLU A 371 19.91 -3.42 -38.61
CA GLU A 371 19.55 -2.18 -37.92
C GLU A 371 19.87 -2.23 -36.43
N LEU A 372 20.01 -3.41 -35.85
CA LEU A 372 20.33 -3.60 -34.45
C LEU A 372 21.85 -3.61 -34.20
N ALA A 373 22.64 -4.12 -35.15
CA ALA A 373 24.09 -4.19 -35.04
C ALA A 373 24.76 -2.85 -35.36
N VAL A 374 24.28 -1.76 -34.74
CA VAL A 374 24.78 -0.41 -34.93
C VAL A 374 25.49 0.08 -33.65
N GLU A 375 26.65 0.74 -33.81
CA GLU A 375 27.37 1.38 -32.72
C GLU A 375 26.60 2.60 -32.17
N GLN A 376 26.95 3.04 -30.95
CA GLN A 376 26.35 4.20 -30.28
C GLN A 376 24.82 4.10 -30.01
N GLN A 377 24.28 2.88 -29.97
CA GLN A 377 22.93 2.64 -29.48
C GLN A 377 22.95 1.64 -28.32
N THR A 378 21.95 1.73 -27.49
CA THR A 378 21.64 0.73 -26.45
C THR A 378 20.49 -0.12 -26.93
N ILE A 379 20.61 -1.44 -26.81
CA ILE A 379 19.51 -2.36 -27.13
C ILE A 379 19.09 -3.07 -25.84
N VAL A 380 17.81 -3.05 -25.56
CA VAL A 380 17.23 -3.79 -24.43
C VAL A 380 16.32 -4.89 -24.94
N PHE A 381 16.74 -6.12 -24.72
CA PHE A 381 15.99 -7.30 -25.16
C PHE A 381 15.12 -7.81 -24.02
N TYR A 382 13.83 -7.87 -24.28
CA TYR A 382 12.81 -8.51 -23.46
C TYR A 382 12.64 -9.96 -23.87
N MET A 383 12.39 -10.86 -22.90
CA MET A 383 12.07 -12.28 -23.13
C MET A 383 13.13 -13.04 -23.97
N ALA A 384 14.39 -12.59 -23.95
CA ALA A 384 15.45 -13.12 -24.82
C ALA A 384 16.37 -14.15 -24.14
N LEU A 385 16.19 -14.44 -22.84
CA LEU A 385 17.14 -15.29 -22.08
C LEU A 385 17.36 -16.66 -22.71
N LYS A 386 16.29 -17.32 -23.17
CA LYS A 386 16.39 -18.64 -23.85
C LYS A 386 17.07 -18.60 -25.20
N GLY A 387 17.01 -17.46 -25.88
CA GLY A 387 17.61 -17.21 -27.20
C GLY A 387 18.94 -16.47 -27.14
N ALA A 388 19.60 -16.39 -25.98
CA ALA A 388 20.82 -15.59 -25.80
C ALA A 388 21.96 -15.98 -26.74
N GLN A 389 22.15 -17.27 -27.05
CA GLN A 389 23.13 -17.74 -28.03
C GLN A 389 22.80 -17.19 -29.42
N HIS A 390 21.57 -17.41 -29.89
CA HIS A 390 21.13 -16.94 -31.23
C HIS A 390 21.23 -15.43 -31.36
N LEU A 391 20.87 -14.69 -30.30
CA LEU A 391 21.00 -13.24 -30.22
C LEU A 391 22.46 -12.79 -30.39
N SER A 392 23.38 -13.41 -29.64
CA SER A 392 24.79 -13.12 -29.73
C SER A 392 25.34 -13.39 -31.15
N ASP A 393 25.07 -14.59 -31.68
CA ASP A 393 25.55 -15.01 -33.00
C ASP A 393 25.05 -14.05 -34.10
N LYS A 394 23.76 -13.70 -34.08
CA LYS A 394 23.18 -12.81 -35.07
C LYS A 394 23.69 -11.38 -35.01
N LEU A 395 23.88 -10.82 -33.82
CA LEU A 395 24.45 -9.48 -33.70
C LEU A 395 25.89 -9.44 -34.20
N ILE A 396 26.70 -10.46 -33.89
CA ILE A 396 28.09 -10.57 -34.38
C ILE A 396 28.13 -10.80 -35.90
N GLU A 397 27.30 -11.69 -36.44
CA GLU A 397 27.20 -11.96 -37.89
C GLU A 397 26.90 -10.67 -38.67
N HIS A 398 26.11 -9.75 -38.07
CA HIS A 398 25.73 -8.49 -38.72
C HIS A 398 26.63 -7.29 -38.34
N GLY A 399 27.81 -7.57 -37.78
CA GLY A 399 28.88 -6.60 -37.63
C GLY A 399 29.03 -5.98 -36.23
N MET A 400 28.28 -6.41 -35.24
CA MET A 400 28.54 -5.98 -33.87
C MET A 400 29.79 -6.68 -33.34
N ARG A 401 30.69 -5.95 -32.73
CA ARG A 401 31.92 -6.52 -32.18
C ARG A 401 31.64 -7.48 -31.01
N SER A 402 32.40 -8.57 -30.92
CA SER A 402 32.23 -9.60 -29.91
C SER A 402 32.51 -9.13 -28.47
N ASP A 403 33.33 -8.09 -28.31
CA ASP A 403 33.66 -7.48 -27.02
C ASP A 403 32.65 -6.39 -26.60
N MET A 404 31.55 -6.20 -27.34
CA MET A 404 30.47 -5.27 -26.96
C MET A 404 29.93 -5.63 -25.57
N PRO A 405 29.87 -4.68 -24.63
CA PRO A 405 29.42 -4.92 -23.28
C PRO A 405 27.95 -5.31 -23.21
N VAL A 406 27.66 -6.28 -22.36
CA VAL A 406 26.32 -6.83 -22.10
C VAL A 406 26.06 -6.90 -20.61
N ALA A 407 24.86 -6.54 -20.18
CA ALA A 407 24.37 -6.79 -18.84
C ALA A 407 23.08 -7.66 -18.87
N LEU A 408 23.04 -8.64 -17.98
CA LEU A 408 21.83 -9.41 -17.70
C LEU A 408 21.30 -8.95 -16.33
N VAL A 409 20.08 -8.46 -16.31
CA VAL A 409 19.42 -7.95 -15.09
C VAL A 409 18.25 -8.84 -14.74
N GLU A 410 18.45 -9.68 -13.72
CA GLU A 410 17.43 -10.60 -13.18
C GLU A 410 16.64 -9.91 -12.07
N LYS A 411 15.30 -10.07 -12.07
CA LYS A 411 14.39 -9.56 -11.05
C LYS A 411 14.68 -8.10 -10.66
N GLY A 412 14.90 -7.27 -11.68
CA GLY A 412 15.31 -5.87 -11.48
C GLY A 412 14.37 -5.12 -10.52
N THR A 413 14.95 -4.23 -9.71
CA THR A 413 14.30 -3.38 -8.70
C THR A 413 13.72 -4.10 -7.47
N THR A 414 13.74 -5.43 -7.44
CA THR A 414 13.29 -6.22 -6.28
C THR A 414 14.43 -6.47 -5.29
N PRO A 415 14.15 -6.98 -4.07
CA PRO A 415 15.20 -7.43 -3.15
C PRO A 415 16.11 -8.53 -3.72
N ASP A 416 15.62 -9.27 -4.70
CA ASP A 416 16.39 -10.33 -5.39
C ASP A 416 17.10 -9.82 -6.65
N HIS A 417 17.23 -8.51 -6.84
CA HIS A 417 17.90 -7.90 -7.99
C HIS A 417 19.33 -8.40 -8.13
N LYS A 418 19.67 -8.95 -9.31
CA LYS A 418 21.02 -9.41 -9.65
C LYS A 418 21.43 -8.93 -11.02
N VAL A 419 22.72 -8.60 -11.17
CA VAL A 419 23.29 -8.14 -12.44
C VAL A 419 24.56 -8.91 -12.73
N TRP A 420 24.62 -9.48 -13.93
CA TRP A 420 25.84 -10.04 -14.50
C TRP A 420 26.29 -9.18 -15.68
N THR A 421 27.54 -8.78 -15.68
CA THR A 421 28.15 -8.08 -16.80
C THR A 421 29.09 -9.02 -17.54
N THR A 422 29.08 -8.96 -18.87
CA THR A 422 29.88 -9.80 -19.76
C THR A 422 30.10 -9.09 -21.10
N THR A 423 30.64 -9.79 -22.08
CA THR A 423 30.71 -9.35 -23.48
C THR A 423 29.70 -10.12 -24.33
N LEU A 424 29.42 -9.60 -25.52
CA LEU A 424 28.49 -10.23 -26.46
C LEU A 424 28.96 -11.64 -26.83
N GLY A 425 30.26 -11.83 -27.04
CA GLY A 425 30.84 -13.15 -27.37
C GLY A 425 30.78 -14.17 -26.23
N GLU A 426 30.72 -13.71 -25.00
CA GLU A 426 30.66 -14.60 -23.81
C GLU A 426 29.23 -14.78 -23.25
N LEU A 427 28.25 -14.06 -23.81
CA LEU A 427 26.88 -14.02 -23.30
C LEU A 427 26.28 -15.40 -23.10
N SER A 428 26.42 -16.29 -24.08
CA SER A 428 25.87 -17.65 -24.01
C SER A 428 26.53 -18.51 -22.94
N THR A 429 27.86 -18.38 -22.77
CA THR A 429 28.61 -19.07 -21.73
C THR A 429 28.15 -18.64 -20.34
N VAL A 430 27.97 -17.32 -20.14
CA VAL A 430 27.46 -16.79 -18.87
C VAL A 430 26.05 -17.30 -18.57
N VAL A 431 25.15 -17.29 -19.55
CA VAL A 431 23.78 -17.82 -19.38
C VAL A 431 23.78 -19.34 -19.07
N ALA A 432 24.71 -20.10 -19.64
CA ALA A 432 24.82 -21.53 -19.41
C ALA A 432 25.45 -21.90 -18.05
N THR A 433 26.37 -21.07 -17.54
CA THR A 433 27.18 -21.39 -16.35
C THR A 433 26.66 -20.70 -15.07
N GLN A 434 25.98 -19.58 -15.19
CA GLN A 434 25.43 -18.85 -14.05
C GLN A 434 23.97 -19.24 -13.76
N PRO A 435 23.51 -19.18 -12.51
CA PRO A 435 22.15 -19.57 -12.12
C PRO A 435 21.09 -18.50 -12.48
N ILE A 436 21.14 -17.97 -13.70
CA ILE A 436 20.28 -16.89 -14.16
C ILE A 436 18.88 -17.42 -14.51
N LYS A 437 17.86 -16.79 -13.97
CA LYS A 437 16.45 -17.18 -14.16
C LYS A 437 15.60 -16.04 -14.71
N ALA A 438 14.53 -16.37 -15.38
CA ALA A 438 13.52 -15.40 -15.78
C ALA A 438 12.69 -14.93 -14.56
N PRO A 439 12.29 -13.65 -14.51
CA PRO A 439 12.46 -12.64 -15.55
C PRO A 439 13.86 -12.02 -15.57
N THR A 440 14.44 -11.91 -16.75
CA THR A 440 15.75 -11.29 -16.97
C THR A 440 15.71 -10.44 -18.22
N LEU A 441 16.21 -9.20 -18.16
CA LEU A 441 16.49 -8.35 -19.31
C LEU A 441 17.94 -8.50 -19.75
N ILE A 442 18.19 -8.37 -21.05
CA ILE A 442 19.53 -8.29 -21.62
C ILE A 442 19.72 -6.88 -22.18
N ILE A 443 20.72 -6.16 -21.67
CA ILE A 443 21.09 -4.81 -22.13
C ILE A 443 22.41 -4.91 -22.86
N VAL A 444 22.46 -4.50 -24.13
CA VAL A 444 23.64 -4.52 -24.98
C VAL A 444 24.03 -3.08 -25.32
N GLY A 445 25.27 -2.72 -25.11
CA GLY A 445 25.79 -1.40 -25.45
C GLY A 445 26.90 -0.89 -24.53
N GLU A 446 27.64 0.10 -24.99
CA GLU A 446 28.76 0.72 -24.28
C GLU A 446 28.38 1.31 -22.92
N VAL A 447 27.11 1.69 -22.73
CA VAL A 447 26.57 2.23 -21.46
C VAL A 447 26.71 1.25 -20.31
N VAL A 448 26.82 -0.05 -20.57
CA VAL A 448 27.01 -1.08 -19.55
C VAL A 448 28.30 -0.85 -18.74
N LYS A 449 29.35 -0.31 -19.34
CA LYS A 449 30.60 0.02 -18.67
C LYS A 449 30.43 1.04 -17.53
N LEU A 450 29.39 1.88 -17.64
CA LEU A 450 29.14 2.91 -16.65
C LEU A 450 28.70 2.33 -15.30
N ARG A 451 28.19 1.10 -15.28
CA ARG A 451 27.81 0.42 -14.04
C ARG A 451 28.91 0.40 -12.99
N GLU A 452 30.16 0.20 -13.36
CA GLU A 452 31.29 0.19 -12.42
C GLU A 452 31.39 1.47 -11.57
N LYS A 453 30.95 2.60 -12.13
CA LYS A 453 30.99 3.91 -11.47
C LYS A 453 29.63 4.34 -10.90
N LEU A 454 28.53 3.85 -11.48
CA LEU A 454 27.19 4.36 -11.22
C LEU A 454 26.32 3.36 -10.43
N ASN A 455 26.84 2.20 -10.05
CA ASN A 455 26.08 1.26 -9.21
C ASN A 455 25.80 1.89 -7.84
N TRP A 456 24.54 2.07 -7.54
CA TRP A 456 24.08 2.69 -6.30
C TRP A 456 23.11 1.78 -5.51
N PHE A 457 22.52 0.81 -6.19
CA PHE A 457 21.58 -0.14 -5.61
C PHE A 457 22.27 -1.49 -5.40
N ASP A 458 22.61 -1.79 -4.16
CA ASP A 458 23.22 -3.05 -3.78
C ASP A 458 22.28 -3.82 -2.86
N THR A 459 21.96 -5.06 -3.23
CA THR A 459 21.11 -5.97 -2.45
C THR A 459 21.93 -6.87 -1.53
N SER A 460 23.24 -6.66 -1.42
CA SER A 460 24.17 -7.49 -0.64
C SER A 460 24.24 -7.12 0.86
N ASN A 461 23.40 -6.18 1.35
CA ASN A 461 23.36 -5.78 2.75
C ASN A 461 22.11 -6.26 3.47
#